data_62451722c364834d71d0b2073a635ef6
#
_entry.id   62451722c364834d71d0b2073a635ef6
#
_cell.length_a   1.000
_cell.length_b   1.000
_cell.length_c   1.000
_cell.angle_alpha   90.00
_cell.angle_beta   90.00
_cell.angle_gamma   90.00
#
_symmetry.space_group_name_H-M   'P 1'
#
loop_
_entity.id
_entity.type
_entity.pdbx_description
1 polymer ?
#
loop_
_entity_poly.entity_id
_entity_poly.type
_entity_poly.pdbx_seq_one_letter_code
_entity_poly.pdbx_strand_id
1 'polypeptide(L)' 'MRLLRDVRDVENFKAAVKKCEGDVIIRHNTRREEFNMKSLFSEYIGLSKLMSEHGDENEVFCMNTNDERFMLQFFHDLKD' A
#
# COMPACT_ATOMS: atom_id res chain seq x y z
N MET A 1 3.63 -1.85 13.77
CA MET A 1 2.17 -1.81 13.62
C MET A 1 1.79 -2.23 12.20
N ARG A 2 0.76 -3.03 12.07
CA ARG A 2 0.31 -3.47 10.75
C ARG A 2 -0.50 -2.37 10.07
N LEU A 3 -0.22 -2.10 8.81
CA LEU A 3 -1.02 -1.15 8.03
C LEU A 3 -2.29 -1.83 7.49
N LEU A 4 -2.19 -3.11 7.13
CA LEU A 4 -3.35 -3.93 6.74
C LEU A 4 -3.48 -5.05 7.75
N ARG A 5 -4.63 -5.17 8.39
CA ARG A 5 -4.84 -6.04 9.55
C ARG A 5 -5.46 -7.40 9.22
N ASP A 6 -6.33 -7.43 8.22
CA ASP A 6 -7.08 -8.64 7.88
C ASP A 6 -7.38 -8.71 6.38
N VAL A 7 -8.06 -9.77 5.96
CA VAL A 7 -8.42 -10.00 4.55
C VAL A 7 -9.26 -8.85 4.00
N ARG A 8 -10.12 -8.28 4.81
CA ARG A 8 -10.98 -7.16 4.40
C ARG A 8 -10.15 -5.93 4.06
N ASP A 9 -9.17 -5.61 4.90
CA ASP A 9 -8.25 -4.50 4.63
C ASP A 9 -7.49 -4.74 3.34
N VAL A 10 -7.03 -5.97 3.11
CA VAL A 10 -6.30 -6.34 1.89
C VAL A 10 -7.18 -6.14 0.65
N GLU A 11 -8.42 -6.63 0.68
CA GLU A 11 -9.33 -6.49 -0.44
C GLU A 11 -9.65 -5.02 -0.73
N ASN A 12 -9.85 -4.22 0.31
CA ASN A 12 -10.11 -2.80 0.17
C ASN A 12 -8.89 -2.06 -0.39
N PHE A 13 -7.70 -2.44 0.04
CA PHE A 13 -6.45 -1.86 -0.47
C PHE A 13 -6.26 -2.19 -1.95
N LYS A 14 -6.48 -3.44 -2.33
CA LYS A 14 -6.38 -3.87 -3.72
C LYS A 14 -7.37 -3.11 -4.60
N ALA A 15 -8.58 -2.92 -4.14
CA ALA A 15 -9.59 -2.15 -4.86
C ALA A 15 -9.15 -0.68 -5.00
N ALA A 16 -8.58 -0.11 -3.96
CA ALA A 16 -8.07 1.27 -3.99
C ALA A 16 -6.94 1.42 -5.00
N VAL A 17 -6.00 0.47 -5.03
CA VAL A 17 -4.89 0.48 -5.98
C VAL A 17 -5.41 0.43 -7.43
N LYS A 18 -6.44 -0.37 -7.69
CA LYS A 18 -7.03 -0.46 -9.03
C LYS A 18 -7.67 0.84 -9.49
N LYS A 19 -8.14 1.66 -8.56
CA LYS A 19 -8.73 2.97 -8.89
C LYS A 19 -7.68 4.03 -9.17
N CYS A 20 -6.43 3.79 -8.81
CA CYS A 20 -5.35 4.73 -9.06
C CYS A 20 -4.97 4.74 -10.54
N GLU A 21 -4.74 5.94 -11.07
CA GLU A 21 -4.36 6.11 -12.47
C GLU A 21 -2.90 5.79 -12.73
N GLY A 22 -2.03 6.09 -11.76
CA GLY A 22 -0.60 5.84 -11.87
C GLY A 22 -0.15 4.67 -11.02
N ASP A 23 1.16 4.46 -10.97
CA ASP A 23 1.75 3.39 -10.19
C ASP A 23 1.66 3.67 -8.69
N VAL A 24 1.46 2.62 -7.92
CA VAL A 24 1.48 2.65 -6.45
C VAL A 24 2.66 1.80 -6.00
N ILE A 25 3.60 2.43 -5.29
CA ILE A 25 4.86 1.82 -4.90
C ILE A 25 4.90 1.67 -3.38
N ILE A 26 5.26 0.49 -2.90
CA ILE A 26 5.54 0.26 -1.49
C ILE A 26 7.06 0.20 -1.32
N ARG A 27 7.58 1.00 -0.40
CA ARG A 27 9.01 1.09 -0.14
C ARG A 27 9.27 1.05 1.36
N HIS A 28 10.26 0.26 1.76
CA HIS A 28 10.72 0.23 3.15
C HIS A 28 11.48 1.53 3.46
N ASN A 29 11.28 2.09 4.65
CA ASN A 29 11.86 3.41 5.00
C ASN A 29 13.39 3.42 5.11
N THR A 30 14.02 2.27 5.39
CA THR A 30 15.49 2.16 5.51
C THR A 30 16.12 1.24 4.47
N ARG A 31 15.35 0.34 3.85
CA ARG A 31 15.85 -0.58 2.82
C ARG A 31 15.51 -0.03 1.44
N ARG A 32 16.36 -0.36 0.45
CA ARG A 32 16.14 0.09 -0.94
C ARG A 32 15.23 -0.84 -1.73
N GLU A 33 14.31 -1.50 -1.06
CA GLU A 33 13.36 -2.39 -1.71
C GLU A 33 12.10 -1.61 -2.10
N GLU A 34 11.69 -1.76 -3.35
CA GLU A 34 10.47 -1.14 -3.87
C GLU A 34 9.62 -2.18 -4.57
N PHE A 35 8.31 -2.14 -4.33
CA PHE A 35 7.36 -3.07 -4.93
C PHE A 35 6.23 -2.29 -5.57
N ASN A 36 6.09 -2.43 -6.90
CA ASN A 36 5.01 -1.78 -7.64
C ASN A 36 3.73 -2.62 -7.52
N MET A 37 2.72 -2.05 -6.90
CA MET A 37 1.46 -2.76 -6.64
C MET A 37 0.65 -3.04 -7.90
N LYS A 38 1.01 -2.44 -9.03
CA LYS A 38 0.38 -2.75 -10.33
C LYS A 38 0.98 -4.00 -10.97
N SER A 39 2.11 -4.50 -10.47
CA SER A 39 2.71 -5.75 -10.91
C SER A 39 2.19 -6.88 -10.02
N LEU A 40 1.61 -7.90 -10.61
CA LEU A 40 0.99 -9.01 -9.88
C LEU A 40 1.94 -9.67 -8.87
N PHE A 41 3.17 -9.92 -9.29
CA PHE A 41 4.17 -10.54 -8.42
C PHE A 41 4.58 -9.62 -7.25
N SER A 42 4.86 -8.36 -7.56
CA SER A 42 5.26 -7.37 -6.54
C SER A 42 4.10 -7.03 -5.60
N GLU A 43 2.87 -7.05 -6.09
CA GLU A 43 1.68 -6.85 -5.28
C GLU A 43 1.64 -7.85 -4.13
N TYR A 44 1.88 -9.12 -4.42
CA TYR A 44 1.84 -10.17 -3.41
C TYR A 44 2.87 -9.92 -2.30
N ILE A 45 4.09 -9.57 -2.68
CA ILE A 45 5.17 -9.29 -1.72
C ILE A 45 4.85 -8.03 -0.91
N GLY A 46 4.38 -6.97 -1.58
CA GLY A 46 4.05 -5.72 -0.93
C GLY A 46 2.93 -5.86 0.11
N LEU A 47 1.88 -6.61 -0.22
CA LEU A 47 0.78 -6.88 0.70
C LEU A 47 1.28 -7.61 1.94
N SER A 48 2.16 -8.59 1.76
CA SER A 48 2.75 -9.34 2.86
C SER A 48 3.50 -8.42 3.82
N LYS A 49 4.24 -7.45 3.28
CA LYS A 49 4.99 -6.49 4.09
C LYS A 49 4.06 -5.55 4.87
N LEU A 50 2.99 -5.08 4.26
CA LEU A 50 2.02 -4.20 4.92
C LEU A 50 1.24 -4.93 6.02
N MET A 51 1.10 -6.24 5.92
CA MET A 51 0.42 -7.07 6.91
C MET A 51 1.35 -7.52 8.04
N SER A 52 2.65 -7.32 7.90
CA SER A 52 3.62 -7.73 8.93
C SER A 52 3.49 -6.84 10.16
N GLU A 53 4.05 -7.29 11.28
CA GLU A 53 4.04 -6.51 12.53
C GLU A 53 4.78 -5.19 12.40
N HIS A 54 5.71 -5.10 11.46
CA HIS A 54 6.49 -3.90 11.15
C HIS A 54 6.02 -3.23 9.86
N GLY A 55 4.73 -3.36 9.55
CA GLY A 55 4.16 -2.77 8.34
C GLY A 55 4.34 -1.26 8.26
N ASP A 56 4.34 -0.58 9.42
CA ASP A 56 4.53 0.87 9.51
C ASP A 56 5.95 1.34 9.15
N GLU A 57 6.89 0.41 8.98
CA GLU A 57 8.23 0.73 8.45
C GLU A 57 8.21 0.90 6.94
N ASN A 58 7.08 0.64 6.30
CA ASN A 58 6.91 0.80 4.85
C ASN A 58 6.11 2.04 4.54
N GLU A 59 6.42 2.66 3.41
CA GLU A 59 5.71 3.83 2.90
C GLU A 59 5.03 3.47 1.59
N VAL A 60 3.87 4.06 1.37
CA VAL A 60 3.13 3.89 0.13
C VAL A 60 3.24 5.17 -0.68
N PHE A 61 3.80 5.08 -1.87
CA PHE A 61 3.98 6.21 -2.77
C PHE A 61 3.11 6.05 -4.00
N CYS A 62 2.53 7.15 -4.44
CA CYS A 62 1.81 7.19 -5.70
C CYS A 62 2.52 8.12 -6.66
N MET A 63 2.69 7.68 -7.89
CA MET A 63 3.35 8.48 -8.92
C MET A 63 2.46 9.64 -9.41
N ASN A 64 1.15 9.54 -9.20
CA ASN A 64 0.18 10.57 -9.54
C ASN A 64 -0.27 11.30 -8.27
N THR A 65 -0.26 12.64 -8.31
CA THR A 65 -0.62 13.46 -7.14
C THR A 65 -2.06 13.24 -6.66
N ASN A 66 -2.98 13.02 -7.59
CA ASN A 66 -4.39 12.76 -7.23
C ASN A 66 -4.53 11.41 -6.54
N ASP A 67 -3.78 10.42 -7.00
CA ASP A 67 -3.76 9.10 -6.37
C ASP A 67 -3.20 9.17 -4.95
N GLU A 68 -2.20 10.00 -4.74
CA GLU A 68 -1.59 10.18 -3.42
C GLU A 68 -2.62 10.66 -2.41
N ARG A 69 -3.44 11.64 -2.77
CA ARG A 69 -4.51 12.14 -1.89
C ARG A 69 -5.53 11.05 -1.60
N PHE A 70 -5.89 10.30 -2.62
CA PHE A 70 -6.84 9.20 -2.49
C PHE A 70 -6.33 8.13 -1.54
N MET A 71 -5.07 7.74 -1.68
CA MET A 71 -4.47 6.72 -0.83
C MET A 71 -4.25 7.21 0.61
N LEU A 72 -3.92 8.47 0.81
CA LEU A 72 -3.84 9.05 2.14
C LEU A 72 -5.19 8.98 2.85
N GLN A 73 -6.27 9.32 2.14
CA GLN A 73 -7.62 9.23 2.69
C GLN A 73 -7.98 7.79 3.01
N PHE A 74 -7.61 6.85 2.14
CA PHE A 74 -7.84 5.43 2.36
C PHE A 74 -7.22 4.96 3.68
N PHE A 75 -5.94 5.26 3.90
CA PHE A 75 -5.25 4.85 5.13
C PHE A 75 -5.77 5.58 6.36
N HIS A 76 -6.20 6.82 6.21
CA HIS A 76 -6.84 7.56 7.30
C HIS A 76 -8.13 6.88 7.73
N ASP A 77 -8.94 6.44 6.78
CA ASP A 77 -10.22 5.78 7.06
C ASP A 77 -10.01 4.40 7.70
N LEU A 78 -8.93 3.70 7.38
CA LEU A 78 -8.62 2.40 7.97
C LEU A 78 -8.34 2.46 9.46
N LYS A 79 -7.86 3.59 9.96
CA LYS A 79 -7.50 3.73 11.37
C LYS A 79 -8.71 3.79 12.30
N ASP A 80 -9.85 4.03 11.74
CA ASP A 80 -11.11 4.08 12.45
C ASP A 80 -11.89 2.78 12.20
#